data_c1d4f7c4efacb963045fa9ef3454ac45
#
_entry.id   c1d4f7c4efacb963045fa9ef3454ac45
#
_cell.length_a   1.000
_cell.length_b   1.000
_cell.length_c   1.000
_cell.angle_alpha   90.00
_cell.angle_beta   90.00
_cell.angle_gamma   90.00
#
_symmetry.space_group_name_H-M   'P 1'
#
loop_
_entity.id
_entity.type
_entity.pdbx_description
1 polymer ?
#
loop_
_entity_poly.entity_id
_entity_poly.type
_entity_poly.pdbx_seq_one_letter_code
_entity_poly.pdbx_strand_id
1 'polypeptide(L)'
;AFFNRGGGYVGICAGSYLAAANYSWSLGISNHKTFCETIDLPDIGRKSMWYRGPSATVKMELTKAGREILGDRNGVFQVRYQNGPIMSPMGVKGLGAFRTLAIFRSEVVRYGPQKGTLVNTPAIIAGEYGKGRVLSISPHPESSAQLYSLVANGIRWAGRR
;
A
#
# COMPACT_ATOMS: atom_id res chain seq x y z
N ALA A 1 -22.43 7.73 -2.62
CA ALA A 1 -23.34 6.76 -3.27
C ALA A 1 -22.70 5.37 -3.48
N PHE A 2 -21.52 5.24 -4.11
CA PHE A 2 -20.89 3.94 -4.46
C PHE A 2 -20.57 3.08 -3.22
N PHE A 3 -19.80 3.61 -2.26
CA PHE A 3 -19.44 2.87 -1.04
C PHE A 3 -20.63 2.59 -0.13
N ASN A 4 -21.64 3.48 -0.09
CA ASN A 4 -22.86 3.25 0.71
C ASN A 4 -23.70 2.08 0.18
N ARG A 5 -23.46 1.64 -1.06
CA ARG A 5 -24.06 0.44 -1.66
C ARG A 5 -23.14 -0.79 -1.60
N GLY A 6 -22.04 -0.71 -0.84
CA GLY A 6 -21.10 -1.81 -0.65
C GLY A 6 -20.04 -1.90 -1.77
N GLY A 7 -19.84 -0.84 -2.54
CA GLY A 7 -18.79 -0.80 -3.57
C GLY A 7 -17.38 -0.92 -2.98
N GLY A 8 -16.50 -1.68 -3.62
CA GLY A 8 -15.12 -1.88 -3.18
C GLY A 8 -14.12 -1.03 -3.95
N TYR A 9 -12.98 -0.76 -3.34
CA TYR A 9 -11.83 -0.07 -3.93
C TYR A 9 -10.58 -0.93 -3.80
N VAL A 10 -9.82 -1.05 -4.88
CA VAL A 10 -8.47 -1.64 -4.86
C VAL A 10 -7.51 -0.65 -5.52
N GLY A 11 -6.55 -0.16 -4.75
CA GLY A 11 -5.53 0.77 -5.21
C GLY A 11 -4.14 0.14 -5.16
N ILE A 12 -3.42 0.14 -6.28
CA ILE A 12 -2.03 -0.33 -6.37
C ILE A 12 -1.14 0.87 -6.62
N CYS A 13 -0.04 1.00 -5.90
CA CYS A 13 0.96 2.05 -6.00
C CYS A 13 0.32 3.46 -5.96
N ALA A 14 0.16 4.14 -7.09
CA ALA A 14 -0.53 5.42 -7.20
C ALA A 14 -1.97 5.37 -6.65
N GLY A 15 -2.67 4.24 -6.84
CA GLY A 15 -4.00 4.02 -6.26
C GLY A 15 -3.99 4.03 -4.73
N SER A 16 -2.91 3.57 -4.09
CA SER A 16 -2.79 3.66 -2.62
C SER A 16 -2.61 5.11 -2.15
N TYR A 17 -1.88 5.95 -2.89
CA TYR A 17 -1.83 7.39 -2.61
C TYR A 17 -3.20 8.04 -2.77
N LEU A 18 -3.94 7.65 -3.83
CA LEU A 18 -5.29 8.18 -4.08
C LEU A 18 -6.27 7.83 -2.96
N ALA A 19 -6.15 6.67 -2.32
CA ALA A 19 -7.00 6.26 -1.20
C ALA A 19 -6.64 6.93 0.14
N ALA A 20 -5.43 7.47 0.29
CA ALA A 20 -4.91 8.05 1.53
C ALA A 20 -5.73 9.25 2.02
N ALA A 21 -5.47 9.67 3.26
CA ALA A 21 -6.21 10.76 3.89
C ALA A 21 -5.38 12.05 4.11
N ASN A 22 -4.11 12.08 3.67
CA ASN A 22 -3.21 13.20 3.94
C ASN A 22 -2.98 14.18 2.78
N TYR A 23 -3.70 14.04 1.67
CA TYR A 23 -3.61 14.99 0.55
C TYR A 23 -4.96 15.61 0.22
N SER A 24 -4.97 16.88 -0.20
CA SER A 24 -6.17 17.56 -0.65
C SER A 24 -6.78 16.96 -1.93
N TRP A 25 -5.97 16.27 -2.73
CA TRP A 25 -6.37 15.62 -3.98
C TRP A 25 -6.73 14.16 -3.82
N SER A 26 -6.46 13.53 -2.66
CA SER A 26 -6.81 12.13 -2.39
C SER A 26 -8.28 11.98 -1.99
N LEU A 27 -8.80 10.76 -2.10
CA LEU A 27 -10.19 10.45 -1.82
C LEU A 27 -10.53 10.42 -0.32
N GLY A 28 -9.53 10.29 0.56
CA GLY A 28 -9.74 10.20 2.00
C GLY A 28 -10.60 9.00 2.43
N ILE A 29 -10.52 7.88 1.71
CA ILE A 29 -11.35 6.68 1.94
C ILE A 29 -10.66 5.60 2.75
N SER A 30 -9.41 5.80 3.12
CA SER A 30 -8.62 4.89 3.96
C SER A 30 -7.90 5.66 5.05
N ASN A 31 -8.00 5.18 6.29
CA ASN A 31 -7.43 5.86 7.48
C ASN A 31 -5.91 5.70 7.55
N HIS A 32 -5.23 6.01 6.45
CA HIS A 32 -3.77 6.03 6.40
C HIS A 32 -3.27 7.33 5.81
N LYS A 33 -2.08 7.69 6.23
CA LYS A 33 -1.23 8.69 5.59
C LYS A 33 -0.06 8.00 4.90
N THR A 34 0.46 8.64 3.89
CA THR A 34 1.71 8.26 3.26
C THR A 34 2.81 9.18 3.73
N PHE A 35 4.00 8.63 3.88
CA PHE A 35 5.17 9.41 4.26
C PHE A 35 5.52 10.39 3.12
N CYS A 36 5.67 11.68 3.40
CA CYS A 36 5.88 12.74 2.42
C CYS A 36 6.78 13.87 2.95
N GLU A 37 8.03 13.89 2.48
CA GLU A 37 8.98 14.99 2.66
C GLU A 37 9.66 15.29 1.31
N THR A 38 10.17 16.48 1.13
CA THR A 38 10.94 16.85 -0.04
C THR A 38 12.44 16.73 0.30
N ILE A 39 13.19 16.06 -0.58
CA ILE A 39 14.63 15.90 -0.48
C ILE A 39 15.33 16.44 -1.71
N ASP A 40 16.50 17.07 -1.53
CA ASP A 40 17.38 17.45 -2.62
C ASP A 40 18.39 16.33 -2.87
N LEU A 41 18.40 15.83 -4.10
CA LEU A 41 19.26 14.73 -4.52
C LEU A 41 20.41 15.28 -5.38
N PRO A 42 21.65 14.90 -5.11
CA PRO A 42 22.77 15.24 -5.98
C PRO A 42 22.47 14.80 -7.43
N ASP A 43 22.72 15.66 -8.39
CA ASP A 43 22.58 15.42 -9.84
C ASP A 43 21.16 15.13 -10.37
N ILE A 44 20.17 15.03 -9.49
CA ILE A 44 18.78 14.72 -9.85
C ILE A 44 17.84 15.88 -9.50
N GLY A 45 18.21 16.71 -8.52
CA GLY A 45 17.44 17.82 -8.03
C GLY A 45 16.36 17.39 -7.01
N ARG A 46 15.43 18.30 -6.77
CA ARG A 46 14.40 18.18 -5.73
C ARG A 46 13.34 17.13 -6.05
N LYS A 47 13.13 16.16 -5.17
CA LYS A 47 12.15 15.08 -5.29
C LYS A 47 11.33 14.95 -4.03
N SER A 48 10.08 14.52 -4.20
CA SER A 48 9.25 14.11 -3.07
C SER A 48 9.78 12.82 -2.47
N MET A 49 9.46 12.59 -1.23
CA MET A 49 10.06 11.49 -0.50
C MET A 49 9.54 10.10 -0.80
N TRP A 50 8.51 9.91 -1.58
CA TRP A 50 8.17 8.61 -2.14
C TRP A 50 9.11 8.18 -3.29
N TYR A 51 9.97 9.10 -3.79
CA TYR A 51 10.99 8.75 -4.78
C TYR A 51 12.16 8.01 -4.12
N ARG A 52 12.28 6.72 -4.42
CA ARG A 52 13.30 5.82 -3.85
C ARG A 52 14.36 5.40 -4.86
N GLY A 53 14.19 5.75 -6.13
CA GLY A 53 15.04 5.31 -7.22
C GLY A 53 14.25 4.56 -8.30
N PRO A 54 14.96 3.84 -9.20
CA PRO A 54 14.33 3.06 -10.25
C PRO A 54 13.49 1.89 -9.70
N SER A 55 12.74 1.25 -10.60
CA SER A 55 12.05 0.00 -10.28
C SER A 55 13.03 -1.05 -9.74
N ALA A 56 12.64 -1.73 -8.70
CA ALA A 56 13.45 -2.75 -8.04
C ALA A 56 12.57 -3.87 -7.48
N THR A 57 13.21 -4.89 -6.94
CA THR A 57 12.55 -5.98 -6.24
C THR A 57 12.76 -5.81 -4.74
N VAL A 58 11.68 -5.86 -3.98
CA VAL A 58 11.70 -5.90 -2.52
C VAL A 58 11.10 -7.20 -2.01
N LYS A 59 11.31 -7.48 -0.73
CA LYS A 59 10.71 -8.63 -0.05
C LYS A 59 9.53 -8.17 0.78
N MET A 60 8.45 -8.96 0.81
CA MET A 60 7.32 -8.79 1.72
C MET A 60 6.85 -10.13 2.28
N GLU A 61 6.03 -10.06 3.32
CA GLU A 61 5.47 -11.21 4.03
C GLU A 61 4.02 -10.94 4.38
N LEU A 62 3.12 -11.89 4.15
CA LEU A 62 1.72 -11.77 4.57
C LEU A 62 1.59 -11.95 6.09
N THR A 63 0.77 -11.11 6.70
CA THR A 63 0.29 -11.32 8.07
C THR A 63 -0.72 -12.48 8.11
N LYS A 64 -1.16 -12.89 9.30
CA LYS A 64 -2.28 -13.84 9.43
C LYS A 64 -3.52 -13.33 8.68
N ALA A 65 -3.92 -12.08 8.92
CA ALA A 65 -5.06 -11.47 8.22
C ALA A 65 -4.83 -11.38 6.70
N GLY A 66 -3.59 -11.17 6.26
CA GLY A 66 -3.23 -11.19 4.86
C GLY A 66 -3.44 -12.55 4.21
N ARG A 67 -3.05 -13.63 4.86
CA ARG A 67 -3.27 -15.00 4.35
C ARG A 67 -4.75 -15.34 4.26
N GLU A 68 -5.55 -14.94 5.22
CA GLU A 68 -7.01 -15.15 5.21
C GLU A 68 -7.71 -14.45 4.03
N ILE A 69 -7.23 -13.26 3.62
CA ILE A 69 -7.87 -12.43 2.59
C ILE A 69 -7.25 -12.66 1.22
N LEU A 70 -5.93 -12.71 1.13
CA LEU A 70 -5.19 -12.68 -0.13
C LEU A 70 -4.75 -14.08 -0.60
N GLY A 71 -4.94 -15.09 0.23
CA GLY A 71 -4.56 -16.48 -0.03
C GLY A 71 -3.38 -16.93 0.83
N ASP A 72 -3.36 -18.23 1.12
CA ASP A 72 -2.37 -18.83 2.03
C ASP A 72 -0.98 -18.89 1.38
N ARG A 73 -0.20 -17.87 1.60
CA ARG A 73 1.21 -17.80 1.21
C ARG A 73 2.05 -17.55 2.46
N ASN A 74 2.85 -18.54 2.81
CA ASN A 74 3.74 -18.48 3.95
C ASN A 74 5.13 -17.97 3.57
N GLY A 75 5.82 -17.38 4.55
CA GLY A 75 7.18 -16.88 4.41
C GLY A 75 7.32 -15.59 3.61
N VAL A 76 8.57 -15.23 3.41
CA VAL A 76 8.96 -14.00 2.71
C VAL A 76 9.06 -14.27 1.22
N PHE A 77 8.50 -13.40 0.40
CA PHE A 77 8.54 -13.50 -1.05
C PHE A 77 8.86 -12.16 -1.72
N GLN A 78 9.30 -12.23 -2.97
CA GLN A 78 9.71 -11.08 -3.75
C GLN A 78 8.52 -10.44 -4.47
N VAL A 79 8.56 -9.11 -4.60
CA VAL A 79 7.58 -8.32 -5.34
C VAL A 79 8.27 -7.11 -5.98
N ARG A 80 7.81 -6.71 -7.17
CA ARG A 80 8.27 -5.48 -7.81
C ARG A 80 7.83 -4.27 -6.99
N TYR A 81 8.73 -3.30 -6.84
CA TYR A 81 8.49 -2.04 -6.16
C TYR A 81 8.96 -0.86 -7.00
N GLN A 82 8.13 0.18 -7.11
CA GLN A 82 8.48 1.42 -7.78
C GLN A 82 7.75 2.59 -7.11
N ASN A 83 8.41 3.20 -6.13
CA ASN A 83 7.90 4.39 -5.43
C ASN A 83 6.49 4.27 -4.82
N GLY A 84 6.03 3.06 -4.49
CA GLY A 84 4.80 2.86 -3.77
C GLY A 84 4.85 3.49 -2.37
N PRO A 85 3.70 3.87 -1.79
CA PRO A 85 3.70 4.61 -0.54
C PRO A 85 4.20 3.80 0.66
N ILE A 86 4.86 4.49 1.58
CA ILE A 86 5.05 4.02 2.95
C ILE A 86 3.80 4.44 3.72
N MET A 87 3.00 3.47 4.16
CA MET A 87 1.70 3.70 4.78
C MET A 87 1.79 3.62 6.30
N SER A 88 1.14 4.57 6.99
CA SER A 88 1.00 4.60 8.44
C SER A 88 -0.38 5.11 8.86
N PRO A 89 -0.86 4.83 10.09
CA PRO A 89 -2.14 5.33 10.56
C PRO A 89 -2.22 6.86 10.51
N MET A 90 -3.35 7.40 10.03
CA MET A 90 -3.61 8.85 10.03
C MET A 90 -4.38 9.30 11.26
N GLY A 91 -5.28 8.49 11.79
CA GLY A 91 -6.10 8.85 12.96
C GLY A 91 -7.29 9.76 12.62
N VAL A 92 -7.82 9.68 11.41
CA VAL A 92 -8.98 10.49 11.00
C VAL A 92 -10.23 10.04 11.76
N LYS A 93 -10.87 10.96 12.46
CA LYS A 93 -12.14 10.70 13.16
C LYS A 93 -13.23 10.29 12.17
N GLY A 94 -13.92 9.20 12.48
CA GLY A 94 -14.99 8.67 11.63
C GLY A 94 -14.53 7.67 10.56
N LEU A 95 -13.23 7.51 10.36
CA LEU A 95 -12.68 6.41 9.55
C LEU A 95 -12.20 5.27 10.45
N GLY A 96 -12.62 4.05 10.16
CA GLY A 96 -12.14 2.85 10.86
C GLY A 96 -10.63 2.65 10.69
N ALA A 97 -10.00 1.98 11.66
CA ALA A 97 -8.61 1.58 11.53
C ALA A 97 -8.44 0.56 10.40
N PHE A 98 -7.35 0.63 9.67
CA PHE A 98 -7.01 -0.40 8.71
C PHE A 98 -6.34 -1.62 9.37
N ARG A 99 -6.44 -2.75 8.71
CA ARG A 99 -5.68 -3.97 9.04
C ARG A 99 -4.48 -4.10 8.12
N THR A 100 -3.31 -4.40 8.66
CA THR A 100 -2.12 -4.71 7.86
C THR A 100 -2.20 -6.14 7.36
N LEU A 101 -2.17 -6.31 6.03
CA LEU A 101 -2.23 -7.62 5.36
C LEU A 101 -0.85 -8.11 4.94
N ALA A 102 0.08 -7.21 4.64
CA ALA A 102 1.47 -7.55 4.34
C ALA A 102 2.42 -6.49 4.89
N ILE A 103 3.65 -6.91 5.16
CA ILE A 103 4.72 -6.09 5.73
C ILE A 103 5.93 -6.17 4.79
N PHE A 104 6.59 -5.04 4.54
CA PHE A 104 7.88 -5.01 3.84
C PHE A 104 8.97 -5.66 4.69
N ARG A 105 9.77 -6.55 4.07
CA ARG A 105 10.90 -7.24 4.71
C ARG A 105 12.26 -6.86 4.11
N SER A 106 12.26 -6.02 3.10
CA SER A 106 13.44 -5.32 2.58
C SER A 106 13.03 -3.98 2.00
N GLU A 107 14.00 -3.18 1.58
CA GLU A 107 13.76 -1.85 1.03
C GLU A 107 14.64 -1.55 -0.17
N VAL A 108 14.27 -0.50 -0.91
CA VAL A 108 15.09 0.18 -1.90
C VAL A 108 15.40 1.56 -1.36
N VAL A 109 16.68 1.87 -1.22
CA VAL A 109 17.17 3.15 -0.67
C VAL A 109 18.34 3.66 -1.52
N ARG A 110 18.11 3.84 -2.81
CA ARG A 110 19.15 4.46 -3.65
C ARG A 110 19.31 5.94 -3.34
N TYR A 111 18.19 6.59 -3.04
CA TYR A 111 18.16 8.02 -2.67
C TYR A 111 17.38 8.13 -1.37
N GLY A 112 17.91 8.95 -0.43
CA GLY A 112 17.32 9.16 0.89
C GLY A 112 15.79 8.97 0.97
N PRO A 113 15.15 8.97 2.04
CA PRO A 113 15.53 9.24 3.41
C PRO A 113 16.32 8.08 4.04
N GLN A 114 16.41 8.14 5.34
CA GLN A 114 17.21 7.20 6.12
C GLN A 114 16.90 5.74 5.80
N LYS A 115 17.92 4.91 5.69
CA LYS A 115 17.81 3.45 5.60
C LYS A 115 16.97 2.91 6.77
N GLY A 116 16.10 1.96 6.50
CA GLY A 116 15.18 1.40 7.48
C GLY A 116 13.78 2.03 7.47
N THR A 117 13.54 3.08 6.67
CA THR A 117 12.24 3.77 6.64
C THR A 117 11.12 2.92 6.03
N LEU A 118 11.41 2.02 5.09
CA LEU A 118 10.41 1.15 4.45
C LEU A 118 10.25 -0.20 5.17
N VAL A 119 11.35 -0.76 5.68
CA VAL A 119 11.36 -2.08 6.32
C VAL A 119 10.44 -2.10 7.53
N ASN A 120 9.67 -3.18 7.67
CA ASN A 120 8.67 -3.41 8.71
C ASN A 120 7.47 -2.45 8.69
N THR A 121 7.31 -1.67 7.62
CA THR A 121 6.08 -0.90 7.41
C THR A 121 5.02 -1.71 6.64
N PRO A 122 3.73 -1.34 6.71
CA PRO A 122 2.68 -1.98 5.94
C PRO A 122 2.92 -1.89 4.44
N ALA A 123 2.91 -3.04 3.75
CA ALA A 123 2.99 -3.15 2.29
C ALA A 123 1.60 -3.24 1.65
N ILE A 124 0.66 -3.90 2.33
CA ILE A 124 -0.74 -4.03 1.93
C ILE A 124 -1.61 -3.78 3.16
N ILE A 125 -2.62 -2.95 3.02
CA ILE A 125 -3.59 -2.66 4.08
C ILE A 125 -5.02 -2.81 3.56
N ALA A 126 -5.93 -3.19 4.46
CA ALA A 126 -7.36 -3.32 4.20
C ALA A 126 -8.17 -2.56 5.24
N GLY A 127 -9.19 -1.84 4.81
CA GLY A 127 -10.08 -1.08 5.65
C GLY A 127 -11.50 -1.05 5.10
N GLU A 128 -12.35 -0.30 5.76
CA GLU A 128 -13.74 -0.08 5.37
C GLU A 128 -14.02 1.41 5.22
N TYR A 129 -14.88 1.75 4.26
CA TYR A 129 -15.40 3.10 4.06
C TYR A 129 -16.90 3.03 3.73
N GLY A 130 -17.74 3.59 4.60
CA GLY A 130 -19.18 3.39 4.53
C GLY A 130 -19.52 1.90 4.66
N LYS A 131 -20.25 1.33 3.69
CA LYS A 131 -20.51 -0.11 3.60
C LYS A 131 -19.56 -0.85 2.67
N GLY A 132 -18.58 -0.16 2.11
CA GLY A 132 -17.63 -0.70 1.15
C GLY A 132 -16.29 -1.04 1.77
N ARG A 133 -15.46 -1.72 1.01
CA ARG A 133 -14.12 -2.16 1.41
C ARG A 133 -13.03 -1.48 0.59
N VAL A 134 -11.93 -1.15 1.23
CA VAL A 134 -10.78 -0.48 0.63
C VAL A 134 -9.54 -1.33 0.82
N LEU A 135 -8.88 -1.69 -0.27
CA LEU A 135 -7.60 -2.39 -0.28
C LEU A 135 -6.54 -1.48 -0.91
N SER A 136 -5.49 -1.18 -0.17
CA SER A 136 -4.34 -0.40 -0.66
C SER A 136 -3.10 -1.28 -0.70
N ILE A 137 -2.46 -1.34 -1.86
CA ILE A 137 -1.28 -2.18 -2.16
C ILE A 137 -0.15 -1.24 -2.58
N SER A 138 0.92 -1.17 -1.80
CA SER A 138 2.06 -0.30 -2.09
C SER A 138 2.94 -0.83 -3.22
N PRO A 139 3.41 -2.11 -3.21
CA PRO A 139 4.20 -2.67 -4.31
C PRO A 139 3.34 -3.07 -5.51
N HIS A 140 3.96 -3.74 -6.49
CA HIS A 140 3.35 -4.13 -7.77
C HIS A 140 3.20 -5.66 -7.93
N PRO A 141 2.33 -6.35 -7.17
CA PRO A 141 2.11 -7.78 -7.34
C PRO A 141 1.48 -8.14 -8.70
N GLU A 142 0.77 -7.22 -9.35
CA GLU A 142 0.19 -7.37 -10.67
C GLU A 142 1.24 -7.53 -11.80
N SER A 143 2.49 -7.23 -11.52
CA SER A 143 3.58 -7.38 -12.50
C SER A 143 4.23 -8.77 -12.50
N SER A 144 3.75 -9.71 -11.70
CA SER A 144 4.27 -11.08 -11.60
C SER A 144 3.17 -12.12 -11.63
N ALA A 145 3.22 -13.04 -12.59
CA ALA A 145 2.24 -14.12 -12.73
C ALA A 145 2.08 -14.96 -11.43
N GLN A 146 3.17 -15.14 -10.68
CA GLN A 146 3.17 -15.86 -9.42
C GLN A 146 2.38 -15.17 -8.30
N LEU A 147 2.03 -13.88 -8.48
CA LEU A 147 1.31 -13.06 -7.51
C LEU A 147 -0.10 -12.64 -7.98
N TYR A 148 -0.53 -13.05 -9.19
CA TYR A 148 -1.86 -12.71 -9.70
C TYR A 148 -2.99 -13.20 -8.81
N SER A 149 -2.85 -14.37 -8.18
CA SER A 149 -3.85 -14.89 -7.23
C SER A 149 -4.05 -13.97 -6.03
N LEU A 150 -3.00 -13.34 -5.54
CA LEU A 150 -3.05 -12.36 -4.45
C LEU A 150 -3.91 -11.15 -4.85
N VAL A 151 -3.67 -10.59 -6.04
CA VAL A 151 -4.44 -9.46 -6.57
C VAL A 151 -5.90 -9.86 -6.80
N ALA A 152 -6.14 -11.02 -7.44
CA ALA A 152 -7.49 -11.52 -7.72
C ALA A 152 -8.29 -11.75 -6.43
N ASN A 153 -7.67 -12.32 -5.39
CA ASN A 153 -8.31 -12.51 -4.10
C ASN A 153 -8.62 -11.18 -3.41
N GLY A 154 -7.72 -10.21 -3.50
CA GLY A 154 -7.94 -8.85 -3.01
C GLY A 154 -9.13 -8.17 -3.69
N ILE A 155 -9.26 -8.29 -5.01
CA ILE A 155 -10.40 -7.77 -5.78
C ILE A 155 -11.71 -8.46 -5.35
N ARG A 156 -11.70 -9.80 -5.23
CA ARG A 156 -12.87 -10.54 -4.75
C ARG A 156 -13.27 -10.14 -3.34
N TRP A 157 -12.30 -9.94 -2.45
CA TRP A 157 -12.56 -9.50 -1.09
C TRP A 157 -13.18 -8.10 -1.06
N ALA A 158 -12.63 -7.16 -1.83
CA ALA A 158 -13.16 -5.80 -1.90
C ALA A 158 -14.57 -5.74 -2.52
N GLY A 159 -14.87 -6.60 -3.50
CA GLY A 159 -16.15 -6.66 -4.19
C GLY A 159 -17.26 -7.47 -3.49
N ARG A 160 -16.95 -8.17 -2.38
CA ARG A 160 -17.98 -8.93 -1.63
C ARG A 160 -18.88 -7.96 -0.84
N ARG A 161 -20.16 -8.11 -1.03
CA ARG A 161 -21.22 -7.44 -0.27
C ARG A 161 -21.44 -8.11 1.07
#